data_bd8bf0072e28fda6d703d827661ec6d1
#
_entry.id   bd8bf0072e28fda6d703d827661ec6d1
#
_cell.length_a   1.000
_cell.length_b   1.000
_cell.length_c   1.000
_cell.angle_alpha   90.00
_cell.angle_beta   90.00
_cell.angle_gamma   90.00
#
_symmetry.space_group_name_H-M   'P 1'
#
loop_
_entity.id
_entity.type
_entity.pdbx_description
1 polymer ?
#
loop_
_entity_poly.entity_id
_entity_poly.type
_entity_poly.pdbx_seq_one_letter_code
_entity_poly.pdbx_strand_id
1 'polypeptide(L)'
;MIVISIAIVCGVFGLVLGSFAGAQVWRLRARQLVADKKAGESYDKAEYKKLSPLLKSKRQQDRSRCLGCGHQLGLRDLIPLISWLSTRGRCRYCSKRIGYFEPLMELSLAAAFMVSFLIWPWHLAGLQWVLFAVWCVSLVALIMLVAYDIKWRILPDFLTVSYGLVSLVFVVLRYFIVNDVKLYSLAIALVIMSGVYGVLYLISKGKWIGLGDVKLGVGLGLILASWQTAFVGLFLANLIGCVLVIPGLASKKLKANSEIAFGPLLALGSFISFFVGARIMDWLVIASFF
;
A
#
# COMPACT_ATOMS: atom_id res chain seq x y z
N MET A 1 -2.34 -30.07 -5.95
CA MET A 1 -2.66 -29.37 -7.21
C MET A 1 -3.66 -28.23 -6.99
N ILE A 2 -4.82 -28.45 -6.37
CA ILE A 2 -5.88 -27.41 -6.18
C ILE A 2 -5.37 -26.13 -5.51
N VAL A 3 -4.60 -26.24 -4.41
CA VAL A 3 -4.07 -25.05 -3.69
C VAL A 3 -3.17 -24.18 -4.59
N ILE A 4 -2.30 -24.81 -5.36
CA ILE A 4 -1.40 -24.10 -6.29
C ILE A 4 -2.21 -23.42 -7.39
N SER A 5 -3.23 -24.08 -7.93
CA SER A 5 -4.10 -23.49 -8.97
C SER A 5 -4.83 -22.26 -8.43
N ILE A 6 -5.38 -22.30 -7.21
CA ILE A 6 -6.06 -21.14 -6.61
C ILE A 6 -5.05 -20.03 -6.32
N ALA A 7 -3.85 -20.34 -5.82
CA ALA A 7 -2.80 -19.33 -5.60
C ALA A 7 -2.42 -18.61 -6.90
N ILE A 8 -2.30 -19.33 -8.01
CA ILE A 8 -2.06 -18.75 -9.35
C ILE A 8 -3.21 -17.84 -9.75
N VAL A 9 -4.46 -18.27 -9.57
CA VAL A 9 -5.65 -17.43 -9.86
C VAL A 9 -5.63 -16.15 -9.02
N CYS A 10 -5.32 -16.22 -7.72
CA CYS A 10 -5.15 -15.05 -6.86
C CYS A 10 -4.04 -14.12 -7.40
N GLY A 11 -2.90 -14.69 -7.83
CA GLY A 11 -1.82 -13.92 -8.44
C GLY A 11 -2.23 -13.21 -9.73
N VAL A 12 -2.92 -13.89 -10.63
CA VAL A 12 -3.46 -13.30 -11.88
C VAL A 12 -4.44 -12.17 -11.57
N PHE A 13 -5.32 -12.38 -10.58
CA PHE A 13 -6.25 -11.34 -10.15
C PHE A 13 -5.50 -10.12 -9.57
N GLY A 14 -4.44 -10.37 -8.80
CA GLY A 14 -3.53 -9.34 -8.30
C GLY A 14 -2.84 -8.56 -9.41
N LEU A 15 -2.40 -9.21 -10.51
CA LEU A 15 -1.83 -8.53 -11.69
C LEU A 15 -2.83 -7.56 -12.31
N VAL A 16 -4.08 -8.02 -12.54
CA VAL A 16 -5.14 -7.20 -13.16
C VAL A 16 -5.47 -5.99 -12.28
N LEU A 17 -5.67 -6.21 -10.98
CA LEU A 17 -5.94 -5.12 -10.03
C LEU A 17 -4.73 -4.21 -9.85
N GLY A 18 -3.50 -4.71 -9.96
CA GLY A 18 -2.27 -3.93 -9.94
C GLY A 18 -2.18 -2.95 -11.11
N SER A 19 -2.51 -3.41 -12.30
CA SER A 19 -2.59 -2.56 -13.49
C SER A 19 -3.64 -1.45 -13.35
N PHE A 20 -4.83 -1.81 -12.84
CA PHE A 20 -5.88 -0.84 -12.51
C PHE A 20 -5.42 0.16 -11.44
N ALA A 21 -4.86 -0.33 -10.33
CA ALA A 21 -4.38 0.48 -9.21
C ALA A 21 -3.31 1.48 -9.66
N GLY A 22 -2.35 1.07 -10.49
CA GLY A 22 -1.33 1.94 -11.07
C GLY A 22 -1.94 3.09 -11.87
N ALA A 23 -2.94 2.81 -12.70
CA ALA A 23 -3.66 3.84 -13.44
C ALA A 23 -4.42 4.81 -12.50
N GLN A 24 -5.01 4.32 -11.41
CA GLN A 24 -5.70 5.16 -10.43
C GLN A 24 -4.75 6.07 -9.65
N VAL A 25 -3.54 5.61 -9.30
CA VAL A 25 -2.51 6.42 -8.64
C VAL A 25 -2.18 7.67 -9.50
N TRP A 26 -1.98 7.51 -10.81
CA TRP A 26 -1.74 8.64 -11.70
C TRP A 26 -2.93 9.61 -11.81
N ARG A 27 -4.16 9.08 -11.81
CA ARG A 27 -5.38 9.90 -11.82
C ARG A 27 -5.57 10.67 -10.52
N LEU A 28 -5.31 10.04 -9.38
CA LEU A 28 -5.35 10.69 -8.07
C LEU A 28 -4.35 11.85 -8.01
N ARG A 29 -3.12 11.63 -8.48
CA ARG A 29 -2.12 12.70 -8.56
C ARG A 29 -2.57 13.85 -9.48
N ALA A 30 -3.14 13.53 -10.63
CA ALA A 30 -3.68 14.54 -11.53
C ALA A 30 -4.78 15.37 -10.87
N ARG A 31 -5.69 14.73 -10.10
CA ARG A 31 -6.75 15.42 -9.35
C ARG A 31 -6.18 16.32 -8.26
N GLN A 32 -5.17 15.85 -7.52
CA GLN A 32 -4.49 16.64 -6.50
C GLN A 32 -3.86 17.89 -7.11
N LEU A 33 -3.06 17.75 -8.17
CA LEU A 33 -2.43 18.90 -8.86
C LEU A 33 -3.44 19.92 -9.38
N VAL A 34 -4.63 19.47 -9.81
CA VAL A 34 -5.71 20.37 -10.21
C VAL A 34 -6.32 21.08 -9.01
N ALA A 35 -6.46 20.39 -7.87
CA ALA A 35 -6.96 20.98 -6.63
C ALA A 35 -5.97 22.02 -6.08
N ASP A 36 -4.69 21.69 -5.99
CA ASP A 36 -3.61 22.58 -5.52
C ASP A 36 -3.57 23.87 -6.37
N LYS A 37 -3.65 23.71 -7.70
CA LYS A 37 -3.74 24.88 -8.61
C LYS A 37 -4.95 25.76 -8.36
N LYS A 38 -6.13 25.16 -8.07
CA LYS A 38 -7.35 25.93 -7.78
C LYS A 38 -7.28 26.62 -6.42
N ALA A 39 -6.62 25.99 -5.44
CA ALA A 39 -6.40 26.55 -4.12
C ALA A 39 -5.31 27.64 -4.08
N GLY A 40 -4.57 27.84 -5.18
CA GLY A 40 -3.42 28.77 -5.21
C GLY A 40 -2.18 28.24 -4.50
N GLU A 41 -2.12 26.95 -4.20
CA GLU A 41 -0.98 26.29 -3.57
C GLU A 41 0.16 26.05 -4.57
N SER A 42 1.35 25.80 -4.05
CA SER A 42 2.51 25.48 -4.87
C SER A 42 2.37 24.07 -5.48
N TYR A 43 2.54 23.94 -6.78
CA TYR A 43 2.48 22.65 -7.48
C TYR A 43 3.53 22.56 -8.58
N ASP A 44 3.91 21.34 -8.95
CA ASP A 44 4.82 21.11 -10.08
C ASP A 44 4.09 21.37 -11.41
N LYS A 45 4.47 22.47 -12.08
CA LYS A 45 3.89 22.87 -13.38
C LYS A 45 4.19 21.88 -14.49
N ALA A 46 5.35 21.21 -14.48
CA ALA A 46 5.74 20.22 -15.49
C ALA A 46 4.90 18.94 -15.32
N GLU A 47 4.76 18.48 -14.08
CA GLU A 47 3.92 17.33 -13.76
C GLU A 47 2.43 17.60 -14.05
N TYR A 48 1.94 18.80 -13.70
CA TYR A 48 0.58 19.24 -14.03
C TYR A 48 0.31 19.19 -15.53
N LYS A 49 1.22 19.76 -16.36
CA LYS A 49 1.09 19.73 -17.83
C LYS A 49 1.01 18.31 -18.38
N LYS A 50 1.75 17.39 -17.79
CA LYS A 50 1.80 15.97 -18.17
C LYS A 50 0.56 15.19 -17.76
N LEU A 51 0.03 15.43 -16.55
CA LEU A 51 -1.03 14.60 -15.95
C LEU A 51 -2.44 15.19 -16.12
N SER A 52 -2.60 16.51 -16.21
CA SER A 52 -3.92 17.14 -16.34
C SER A 52 -4.75 16.62 -17.55
N PRO A 53 -4.16 16.18 -18.69
CA PRO A 53 -4.94 15.61 -19.78
C PRO A 53 -5.66 14.31 -19.41
N LEU A 54 -5.21 13.58 -18.38
CA LEU A 54 -5.88 12.36 -17.89
C LEU A 54 -7.29 12.63 -17.36
N LEU A 55 -7.58 13.88 -16.92
CA LEU A 55 -8.87 14.29 -16.36
C LEU A 55 -9.82 14.94 -17.36
N LYS A 56 -9.35 15.25 -18.58
CA LYS A 56 -10.14 15.95 -19.60
C LYS A 56 -11.11 15.07 -20.39
N SER A 57 -11.08 13.75 -20.16
CA SER A 57 -11.96 12.83 -20.85
C SER A 57 -13.35 12.82 -20.23
N LYS A 58 -14.41 12.87 -21.05
CA LYS A 58 -15.80 12.62 -20.60
C LYS A 58 -15.87 11.24 -19.93
N ARG A 59 -16.66 11.08 -18.88
CA ARG A 59 -16.78 9.83 -18.07
C ARG A 59 -16.89 8.55 -18.91
N GLN A 60 -17.49 8.60 -20.11
CA GLN A 60 -17.63 7.47 -21.03
C GLN A 60 -16.36 7.11 -21.82
N GLN A 61 -15.29 7.93 -21.79
CA GLN A 61 -14.05 7.73 -22.54
C GLN A 61 -12.82 7.69 -21.62
N ASP A 62 -13.00 7.36 -20.35
CA ASP A 62 -11.91 7.31 -19.38
C ASP A 62 -11.08 6.03 -19.56
N ARG A 63 -10.30 5.98 -20.65
CA ARG A 63 -9.39 4.88 -20.98
C ARG A 63 -7.95 5.25 -20.66
N SER A 64 -7.14 4.23 -20.39
CA SER A 64 -5.70 4.38 -20.15
C SER A 64 -5.01 4.99 -21.37
N ARG A 65 -4.09 5.94 -21.12
CA ARG A 65 -3.36 6.66 -22.15
C ARG A 65 -1.87 6.66 -21.85
N CYS A 66 -1.07 6.67 -22.89
CA CYS A 66 0.38 6.85 -22.75
C CYS A 66 0.68 8.25 -22.18
N LEU A 67 1.42 8.31 -21.09
CA LEU A 67 1.84 9.57 -20.46
C LEU A 67 2.82 10.40 -21.31
N GLY A 68 3.38 9.79 -22.36
CA GLY A 68 4.35 10.44 -23.24
C GLY A 68 3.74 11.09 -24.49
N CYS A 69 2.77 10.42 -25.14
CA CYS A 69 2.16 10.89 -26.40
C CYS A 69 0.65 11.10 -26.31
N GLY A 70 0.02 10.74 -25.18
CA GLY A 70 -1.44 10.87 -25.03
C GLY A 70 -2.28 9.83 -25.81
N HIS A 71 -1.63 8.93 -26.58
CA HIS A 71 -2.33 7.90 -27.34
C HIS A 71 -3.12 6.99 -26.40
N GLN A 72 -4.36 6.64 -26.77
CA GLN A 72 -5.22 5.74 -26.03
C GLN A 72 -4.73 4.30 -26.17
N LEU A 73 -4.53 3.61 -25.04
CA LEU A 73 -4.04 2.23 -25.01
C LEU A 73 -5.14 1.25 -25.42
N GLY A 74 -4.77 0.28 -26.28
CA GLY A 74 -5.63 -0.83 -26.68
C GLY A 74 -5.60 -1.97 -25.65
N LEU A 75 -6.48 -2.98 -25.82
CA LEU A 75 -6.53 -4.14 -24.92
C LEU A 75 -5.19 -4.87 -24.83
N ARG A 76 -4.44 -5.00 -25.95
CA ARG A 76 -3.13 -5.65 -25.96
C ARG A 76 -2.06 -4.89 -25.16
N ASP A 77 -2.23 -3.57 -24.99
CA ASP A 77 -1.31 -2.73 -24.23
C ASP A 77 -1.65 -2.74 -22.73
N LEU A 78 -2.82 -3.26 -22.35
CA LEU A 78 -3.32 -3.34 -20.99
C LEU A 78 -3.14 -4.73 -20.34
N ILE A 79 -2.59 -5.72 -21.09
CA ILE A 79 -2.31 -7.04 -20.51
C ILE A 79 -1.15 -6.88 -19.52
N PRO A 80 -1.39 -7.12 -18.21
CA PRO A 80 -0.38 -6.88 -17.19
C PRO A 80 0.91 -7.65 -17.48
N LEU A 81 2.05 -7.04 -17.19
CA LEU A 81 3.42 -7.52 -17.43
C LEU A 81 3.72 -7.88 -18.89
N ILE A 82 2.85 -8.62 -19.56
CA ILE A 82 3.07 -9.10 -20.94
C ILE A 82 3.24 -7.95 -21.92
N SER A 83 2.40 -6.91 -21.80
CA SER A 83 2.50 -5.72 -22.64
C SER A 83 3.83 -5.01 -22.44
N TRP A 84 4.27 -4.84 -21.19
CA TRP A 84 5.53 -4.19 -20.84
C TRP A 84 6.75 -4.99 -21.33
N LEU A 85 6.75 -6.31 -21.11
CA LEU A 85 7.80 -7.23 -21.56
C LEU A 85 7.90 -7.26 -23.10
N SER A 86 6.75 -7.40 -23.80
CA SER A 86 6.71 -7.48 -25.26
C SER A 86 7.22 -6.22 -25.96
N THR A 87 7.06 -5.06 -25.31
CA THR A 87 7.54 -3.77 -25.83
C THR A 87 8.88 -3.35 -25.23
N ARG A 88 9.51 -4.21 -24.41
CA ARG A 88 10.77 -3.92 -23.70
C ARG A 88 10.70 -2.60 -22.91
N GLY A 89 9.58 -2.36 -22.25
CA GLY A 89 9.33 -1.16 -21.45
C GLY A 89 9.23 0.13 -22.27
N ARG A 90 8.82 0.05 -23.54
CA ARG A 90 8.63 1.22 -24.42
C ARG A 90 7.18 1.31 -24.90
N CYS A 91 6.71 2.52 -25.11
CA CYS A 91 5.41 2.72 -25.72
C CYS A 91 5.42 2.23 -27.19
N ARG A 92 4.42 1.45 -27.57
CA ARG A 92 4.29 0.90 -28.94
C ARG A 92 4.12 1.98 -30.02
N TYR A 93 3.59 3.15 -29.65
CA TYR A 93 3.23 4.22 -30.59
C TYR A 93 4.28 5.34 -30.68
N CYS A 94 4.95 5.68 -29.57
CA CYS A 94 5.93 6.77 -29.55
C CYS A 94 7.33 6.36 -29.10
N SER A 95 7.55 5.08 -28.83
CA SER A 95 8.84 4.50 -28.41
C SER A 95 9.46 5.11 -27.14
N LYS A 96 8.78 6.05 -26.46
CA LYS A 96 9.23 6.58 -25.16
C LYS A 96 9.26 5.48 -24.13
N ARG A 97 10.25 5.51 -23.24
CA ARG A 97 10.35 4.55 -22.11
C ARG A 97 9.15 4.70 -21.18
N ILE A 98 8.49 3.57 -20.90
CA ILE A 98 7.55 3.39 -19.83
C ILE A 98 8.39 3.00 -18.61
N GLY A 99 8.25 3.67 -17.47
CA GLY A 99 9.01 3.35 -16.28
C GLY A 99 8.68 1.96 -15.71
N TYR A 100 9.26 1.65 -14.57
CA TYR A 100 9.00 0.39 -13.85
C TYR A 100 7.79 0.47 -12.91
N PHE A 101 7.14 1.63 -12.83
CA PHE A 101 6.05 1.88 -11.89
C PHE A 101 4.88 0.93 -12.09
N GLU A 102 4.39 0.81 -13.32
CA GLU A 102 3.27 -0.05 -13.68
C GLU A 102 3.58 -1.54 -13.39
N PRO A 103 4.67 -2.13 -13.93
CA PRO A 103 4.97 -3.54 -13.65
C PRO A 103 5.28 -3.80 -12.16
N LEU A 104 5.82 -2.85 -11.43
CA LEU A 104 6.01 -3.00 -9.98
C LEU A 104 4.68 -3.03 -9.23
N MET A 105 3.71 -2.20 -9.59
CA MET A 105 2.35 -2.25 -9.03
C MET A 105 1.68 -3.60 -9.28
N GLU A 106 1.80 -4.11 -10.50
CA GLU A 106 1.24 -5.39 -10.93
C GLU A 106 1.87 -6.54 -10.15
N LEU A 107 3.19 -6.60 -10.09
CA LEU A 107 3.93 -7.65 -9.36
C LEU A 107 3.69 -7.59 -7.85
N SER A 108 3.65 -6.39 -7.27
CA SER A 108 3.43 -6.22 -5.83
C SER A 108 2.07 -6.76 -5.39
N LEU A 109 1.00 -6.44 -6.14
CA LEU A 109 -0.33 -6.97 -5.84
C LEU A 109 -0.45 -8.46 -6.13
N ALA A 110 0.15 -8.95 -7.21
CA ALA A 110 0.18 -10.38 -7.50
C ALA A 110 0.85 -11.18 -6.39
N ALA A 111 2.04 -10.73 -5.97
CA ALA A 111 2.79 -11.37 -4.89
C ALA A 111 2.01 -11.29 -3.56
N ALA A 112 1.46 -10.12 -3.22
CA ALA A 112 0.71 -9.94 -1.99
C ALA A 112 -0.53 -10.84 -1.93
N PHE A 113 -1.28 -10.98 -3.03
CA PHE A 113 -2.47 -11.85 -3.09
C PHE A 113 -2.08 -13.33 -3.01
N MET A 114 -1.08 -13.74 -3.79
CA MET A 114 -0.60 -15.12 -3.80
C MET A 114 -0.06 -15.55 -2.42
N VAL A 115 0.82 -14.73 -1.84
CA VAL A 115 1.37 -14.97 -0.50
C VAL A 115 0.26 -15.00 0.54
N SER A 116 -0.66 -14.02 0.51
CA SER A 116 -1.79 -13.99 1.45
C SER A 116 -2.64 -15.25 1.38
N PHE A 117 -2.90 -15.77 0.20
CA PHE A 117 -3.66 -17.01 0.05
C PHE A 117 -2.90 -18.22 0.60
N LEU A 118 -1.60 -18.33 0.30
CA LEU A 118 -0.78 -19.49 0.70
C LEU A 118 -0.56 -19.59 2.22
N ILE A 119 -0.48 -18.45 2.89
CA ILE A 119 -0.22 -18.39 4.34
C ILE A 119 -1.39 -17.81 5.13
N TRP A 120 -2.62 -17.87 4.56
CA TRP A 120 -3.80 -17.34 5.23
C TRP A 120 -3.99 -17.99 6.60
N PRO A 121 -4.18 -17.21 7.68
CA PRO A 121 -4.15 -17.74 9.04
C PRO A 121 -5.39 -18.57 9.42
N TRP A 122 -6.48 -18.44 8.66
CA TRP A 122 -7.73 -19.12 8.95
C TRP A 122 -8.14 -20.09 7.83
N HIS A 123 -8.98 -21.09 8.17
CA HIS A 123 -9.48 -22.04 7.19
C HIS A 123 -10.47 -21.36 6.22
N LEU A 124 -10.16 -21.36 4.92
CA LEU A 124 -10.98 -20.72 3.89
C LEU A 124 -12.23 -21.56 3.58
N ALA A 125 -13.31 -21.35 4.35
CA ALA A 125 -14.62 -21.97 4.13
C ALA A 125 -15.75 -20.97 4.38
N GLY A 126 -16.85 -21.06 3.64
CA GLY A 126 -18.03 -20.25 3.84
C GLY A 126 -17.72 -18.73 3.84
N LEU A 127 -18.13 -18.04 4.89
CA LEU A 127 -17.96 -16.58 5.03
C LEU A 127 -16.49 -16.12 5.13
N GLN A 128 -15.54 -17.00 5.40
CA GLN A 128 -14.13 -16.63 5.43
C GLN A 128 -13.57 -16.22 4.06
N TRP A 129 -14.18 -16.65 2.97
CA TRP A 129 -13.88 -16.12 1.64
C TRP A 129 -14.23 -14.64 1.49
N VAL A 130 -15.30 -14.19 2.15
CA VAL A 130 -15.66 -12.75 2.19
C VAL A 130 -14.58 -11.97 2.95
N LEU A 131 -14.14 -12.49 4.09
CA LEU A 131 -13.05 -11.88 4.86
C LEU A 131 -11.76 -11.78 4.02
N PHE A 132 -11.39 -12.85 3.31
CA PHE A 132 -10.24 -12.85 2.40
C PHE A 132 -10.40 -11.84 1.26
N ALA A 133 -11.60 -11.73 0.67
CA ALA A 133 -11.88 -10.75 -0.38
C ALA A 133 -11.72 -9.31 0.13
N VAL A 134 -12.23 -8.99 1.33
CA VAL A 134 -12.06 -7.66 1.94
C VAL A 134 -10.58 -7.39 2.27
N TRP A 135 -9.83 -8.40 2.72
CA TRP A 135 -8.37 -8.32 2.86
C TRP A 135 -7.69 -7.96 1.54
N CYS A 136 -8.03 -8.64 0.45
CA CYS A 136 -7.48 -8.31 -0.88
C CYS A 136 -7.80 -6.87 -1.31
N VAL A 137 -9.01 -6.39 -1.04
CA VAL A 137 -9.38 -4.98 -1.30
C VAL A 137 -8.54 -4.02 -0.45
N SER A 138 -8.30 -4.35 0.83
CA SER A 138 -7.43 -3.55 1.70
C SER A 138 -5.99 -3.49 1.17
N LEU A 139 -5.46 -4.59 0.63
CA LEU A 139 -4.12 -4.63 0.02
C LEU A 139 -4.03 -3.76 -1.24
N VAL A 140 -5.08 -3.68 -2.06
CA VAL A 140 -5.11 -2.75 -3.21
C VAL A 140 -4.94 -1.31 -2.73
N ALA A 141 -5.74 -0.89 -1.74
CA ALA A 141 -5.66 0.46 -1.19
C ALA A 141 -4.29 0.71 -0.52
N LEU A 142 -3.77 -0.25 0.23
CA LEU A 142 -2.48 -0.15 0.91
C LEU A 142 -1.32 -0.01 -0.10
N ILE A 143 -1.28 -0.82 -1.15
CA ILE A 143 -0.23 -0.75 -2.17
C ILE A 143 -0.33 0.56 -2.97
N MET A 144 -1.53 1.09 -3.21
CA MET A 144 -1.70 2.42 -3.79
C MET A 144 -1.12 3.51 -2.88
N LEU A 145 -1.36 3.45 -1.56
CA LEU A 145 -0.78 4.37 -0.58
C LEU A 145 0.73 4.29 -0.56
N VAL A 146 1.28 3.08 -0.50
CA VAL A 146 2.73 2.82 -0.55
C VAL A 146 3.36 3.41 -1.81
N ALA A 147 2.76 3.15 -2.97
CA ALA A 147 3.26 3.66 -4.25
C ALA A 147 3.21 5.19 -4.34
N TYR A 148 2.16 5.79 -3.77
CA TYR A 148 2.00 7.24 -3.71
C TYR A 148 3.05 7.87 -2.79
N ASP A 149 3.28 7.28 -1.62
CA ASP A 149 4.26 7.76 -0.64
C ASP A 149 5.71 7.63 -1.15
N ILE A 150 6.07 6.49 -1.76
CA ILE A 150 7.40 6.31 -2.39
C ILE A 150 7.67 7.39 -3.44
N LYS A 151 6.65 7.79 -4.19
CA LYS A 151 6.84 8.69 -5.34
C LYS A 151 6.77 10.16 -4.99
N TRP A 152 5.87 10.54 -4.11
CA TRP A 152 5.60 11.94 -3.79
C TRP A 152 5.75 12.27 -2.30
N ARG A 153 5.98 11.28 -1.43
CA ARG A 153 6.08 11.46 0.04
C ARG A 153 4.85 12.13 0.63
N ILE A 154 3.70 11.80 0.08
CA ILE A 154 2.39 12.33 0.47
C ILE A 154 1.43 11.15 0.59
N LEU A 155 0.62 11.13 1.63
CA LEU A 155 -0.48 10.18 1.80
C LEU A 155 -1.80 10.92 1.58
N PRO A 156 -2.48 10.76 0.42
CA PRO A 156 -3.72 11.49 0.13
C PRO A 156 -4.83 11.09 1.10
N ASP A 157 -5.51 12.08 1.71
CA ASP A 157 -6.55 11.84 2.71
C ASP A 157 -7.67 10.94 2.20
N PHE A 158 -8.11 11.15 0.96
CA PHE A 158 -9.13 10.30 0.34
C PHE A 158 -8.73 8.82 0.37
N LEU A 159 -7.49 8.51 0.06
CA LEU A 159 -7.02 7.12 -0.02
C LEU A 159 -6.78 6.53 1.38
N THR A 160 -6.23 7.32 2.32
CA THR A 160 -6.03 6.91 3.71
C THR A 160 -7.35 6.66 4.43
N VAL A 161 -8.35 7.52 4.24
CA VAL A 161 -9.69 7.32 4.80
C VAL A 161 -10.36 6.10 4.17
N SER A 162 -10.27 5.93 2.84
CA SER A 162 -10.81 4.74 2.17
C SER A 162 -10.18 3.45 2.70
N TYR A 163 -8.85 3.44 2.90
CA TYR A 163 -8.14 2.30 3.51
C TYR A 163 -8.63 2.05 4.94
N GLY A 164 -8.77 3.09 5.76
CA GLY A 164 -9.28 2.99 7.13
C GLY A 164 -10.69 2.40 7.19
N LEU A 165 -11.58 2.81 6.28
CA LEU A 165 -12.95 2.27 6.19
C LEU A 165 -12.95 0.79 5.79
N VAL A 166 -12.15 0.38 4.81
CA VAL A 166 -12.03 -1.03 4.43
C VAL A 166 -11.43 -1.85 5.57
N SER A 167 -10.45 -1.30 6.29
CA SER A 167 -9.86 -1.93 7.48
C SER A 167 -10.87 -2.08 8.62
N LEU A 168 -11.75 -1.10 8.79
CA LEU A 168 -12.85 -1.18 9.77
C LEU A 168 -13.83 -2.30 9.39
N VAL A 169 -14.23 -2.39 8.12
CA VAL A 169 -15.07 -3.49 7.64
C VAL A 169 -14.38 -4.84 7.87
N PHE A 170 -13.09 -4.93 7.60
CA PHE A 170 -12.30 -6.14 7.82
C PHE A 170 -12.33 -6.59 9.29
N VAL A 171 -12.03 -5.69 10.23
CA VAL A 171 -11.98 -6.06 11.66
C VAL A 171 -13.36 -6.40 12.21
N VAL A 172 -14.43 -5.73 11.73
CA VAL A 172 -15.81 -6.06 12.12
C VAL A 172 -16.19 -7.45 11.60
N LEU A 173 -15.92 -7.76 10.34
CA LEU A 173 -16.16 -9.09 9.80
C LEU A 173 -15.33 -10.16 10.54
N ARG A 174 -14.07 -9.88 10.83
CA ARG A 174 -13.20 -10.77 11.59
C ARG A 174 -13.75 -11.04 13.00
N TYR A 175 -14.28 -10.01 13.68
CA TYR A 175 -14.91 -10.14 14.98
C TYR A 175 -16.08 -11.12 14.95
N PHE A 176 -16.96 -11.05 13.95
CA PHE A 176 -18.13 -11.93 13.84
C PHE A 176 -17.85 -13.29 13.21
N ILE A 177 -16.93 -13.40 12.27
CA ILE A 177 -16.66 -14.64 11.52
C ILE A 177 -15.63 -15.52 12.23
N VAL A 178 -14.54 -14.93 12.71
CA VAL A 178 -13.42 -15.65 13.34
C VAL A 178 -13.54 -15.66 14.86
N ASN A 179 -14.13 -14.62 15.45
CA ASN A 179 -14.32 -14.44 16.90
C ASN A 179 -13.01 -14.43 17.70
N ASP A 180 -11.91 -13.94 17.10
CA ASP A 180 -10.59 -13.86 17.72
C ASP A 180 -10.19 -12.45 18.15
N VAL A 181 -11.00 -11.44 17.85
CA VAL A 181 -10.74 -10.02 18.16
C VAL A 181 -11.21 -9.68 19.58
N LYS A 182 -10.27 -9.26 20.42
CA LYS A 182 -10.55 -8.75 21.75
C LYS A 182 -10.52 -7.22 21.72
N LEU A 183 -11.63 -6.56 22.09
CA LEU A 183 -11.77 -5.09 21.97
C LEU A 183 -10.69 -4.30 22.71
N TYR A 184 -10.27 -4.75 23.91
CA TYR A 184 -9.16 -4.10 24.61
C TYR A 184 -7.84 -4.20 23.84
N SER A 185 -7.59 -5.35 23.22
CA SER A 185 -6.38 -5.59 22.42
C SER A 185 -6.38 -4.77 21.14
N LEU A 186 -7.54 -4.61 20.50
CA LEU A 186 -7.74 -3.72 19.36
C LEU A 186 -7.46 -2.25 19.75
N ALA A 187 -7.99 -1.79 20.90
CA ALA A 187 -7.74 -0.43 21.37
C ALA A 187 -6.24 -0.17 21.60
N ILE A 188 -5.53 -1.12 22.22
CA ILE A 188 -4.08 -1.01 22.41
C ILE A 188 -3.34 -1.05 21.05
N ALA A 189 -3.79 -1.88 20.10
CA ALA A 189 -3.19 -1.92 18.75
C ALA A 189 -3.30 -0.57 18.01
N LEU A 190 -4.44 0.11 18.14
CA LEU A 190 -4.63 1.46 17.59
C LEU A 190 -3.70 2.47 18.26
N VAL A 191 -3.53 2.40 19.59
CA VAL A 191 -2.59 3.27 20.32
C VAL A 191 -1.16 3.01 19.90
N ILE A 192 -0.74 1.75 19.70
CA ILE A 192 0.61 1.41 19.23
C ILE A 192 0.85 1.92 17.82
N MET A 193 -0.04 1.61 16.87
CA MET A 193 0.19 1.89 15.46
C MET A 193 -0.02 3.36 15.07
N SER A 194 -0.93 4.05 15.72
CA SER A 194 -1.26 5.45 15.43
C SER A 194 -0.83 6.40 16.54
N GLY A 195 -1.04 6.02 17.81
CA GLY A 195 -0.79 6.89 18.95
C GLY A 195 0.69 7.25 19.11
N VAL A 196 1.61 6.29 18.94
CA VAL A 196 3.06 6.56 19.00
C VAL A 196 3.45 7.64 17.98
N TYR A 197 2.99 7.50 16.74
CA TYR A 197 3.26 8.49 15.69
C TYR A 197 2.50 9.80 15.90
N GLY A 198 1.29 9.73 16.48
CA GLY A 198 0.52 10.90 16.87
C GLY A 198 1.24 11.75 17.92
N VAL A 199 1.81 11.12 18.95
CA VAL A 199 2.64 11.80 19.95
C VAL A 199 3.87 12.43 19.33
N LEU A 200 4.59 11.70 18.49
CA LEU A 200 5.78 12.22 17.78
C LEU A 200 5.42 13.39 16.85
N TYR A 201 4.27 13.32 16.17
CA TYR A 201 3.75 14.42 15.35
C TYR A 201 3.48 15.67 16.20
N LEU A 202 2.80 15.52 17.34
CA LEU A 202 2.48 16.64 18.24
C LEU A 202 3.74 17.29 18.83
N ILE A 203 4.70 16.48 19.32
CA ILE A 203 5.97 16.97 19.90
C ILE A 203 6.80 17.69 18.82
N SER A 204 6.90 17.11 17.62
CA SER A 204 7.71 17.68 16.54
C SER A 204 7.01 18.78 15.75
N LYS A 205 5.72 19.02 16.01
CA LYS A 205 4.86 19.92 15.21
C LYS A 205 4.92 19.55 13.71
N GLY A 206 4.88 18.24 13.42
CA GLY A 206 4.91 17.72 12.06
C GLY A 206 6.27 17.70 11.36
N LYS A 207 7.38 18.04 12.06
CA LYS A 207 8.72 18.09 11.45
C LYS A 207 9.36 16.71 11.25
N TRP A 208 9.04 15.73 12.09
CA TRP A 208 9.66 14.41 12.05
C TRP A 208 8.77 13.39 11.32
N ILE A 209 7.47 13.47 11.53
CA ILE A 209 6.50 12.50 11.02
C ILE A 209 5.30 13.25 10.46
N GLY A 210 4.80 12.81 9.31
CA GLY A 210 3.61 13.36 8.67
C GLY A 210 2.31 12.91 9.34
N LEU A 211 1.28 13.74 9.33
CA LEU A 211 -0.06 13.36 9.79
C LEU A 211 -0.63 12.16 8.99
N GLY A 212 -0.16 11.98 7.75
CA GLY A 212 -0.52 10.85 6.90
C GLY A 212 -0.16 9.50 7.51
N ASP A 213 1.04 9.38 8.13
CA ASP A 213 1.49 8.16 8.80
C ASP A 213 0.63 7.82 10.02
N VAL A 214 0.19 8.85 10.78
CA VAL A 214 -0.74 8.68 11.90
C VAL A 214 -2.07 8.10 11.42
N LYS A 215 -2.62 8.66 10.33
CA LYS A 215 -3.88 8.17 9.72
C LYS A 215 -3.71 6.76 9.15
N LEU A 216 -2.60 6.46 8.49
CA LEU A 216 -2.27 5.13 8.00
C LEU A 216 -2.18 4.12 9.16
N GLY A 217 -1.56 4.53 10.27
CA GLY A 217 -1.45 3.74 11.49
C GLY A 217 -2.80 3.28 12.05
N VAL A 218 -3.84 4.12 11.95
CA VAL A 218 -5.22 3.71 12.35
C VAL A 218 -5.68 2.52 11.51
N GLY A 219 -5.57 2.60 10.18
CA GLY A 219 -5.98 1.51 9.29
C GLY A 219 -5.19 0.22 9.52
N LEU A 220 -3.87 0.34 9.72
CA LEU A 220 -3.01 -0.81 10.03
C LEU A 220 -3.33 -1.42 11.40
N GLY A 221 -3.61 -0.61 12.42
CA GLY A 221 -4.02 -1.08 13.74
C GLY A 221 -5.35 -1.85 13.70
N LEU A 222 -6.31 -1.40 12.88
CA LEU A 222 -7.57 -2.12 12.65
C LEU A 222 -7.34 -3.48 11.98
N ILE A 223 -6.46 -3.56 10.99
CA ILE A 223 -6.11 -4.81 10.30
C ILE A 223 -5.44 -5.81 11.26
N LEU A 224 -4.49 -5.35 12.05
CA LEU A 224 -3.75 -6.21 12.98
C LEU A 224 -4.62 -6.66 14.16
N ALA A 225 -5.51 -5.81 14.64
CA ALA A 225 -6.55 -6.08 15.66
C ALA A 225 -6.05 -6.66 17.00
N SER A 226 -4.73 -6.78 17.19
CA SER A 226 -4.08 -7.33 18.38
C SER A 226 -2.85 -6.50 18.74
N TRP A 227 -2.66 -6.24 20.04
CA TRP A 227 -1.51 -5.45 20.50
C TRP A 227 -0.18 -6.16 20.23
N GLN A 228 -0.16 -7.49 20.27
CA GLN A 228 1.04 -8.29 19.98
C GLN A 228 1.48 -8.11 18.54
N THR A 229 0.55 -8.30 17.60
CA THR A 229 0.83 -8.11 16.17
C THR A 229 1.12 -6.66 15.83
N ALA A 230 0.46 -5.70 16.48
CA ALA A 230 0.74 -4.27 16.31
C ALA A 230 2.17 -3.92 16.76
N PHE A 231 2.58 -4.42 17.92
CA PHE A 231 3.94 -4.21 18.44
C PHE A 231 4.99 -4.81 17.51
N VAL A 232 4.81 -6.07 17.07
CA VAL A 232 5.73 -6.71 16.11
C VAL A 232 5.75 -5.97 14.79
N GLY A 233 4.59 -5.52 14.28
CA GLY A 233 4.50 -4.75 13.04
C GLY A 233 5.27 -3.44 13.11
N LEU A 234 5.10 -2.69 14.19
CA LEU A 234 5.84 -1.46 14.45
C LEU A 234 7.35 -1.72 14.58
N PHE A 235 7.73 -2.75 15.34
CA PHE A 235 9.13 -3.14 15.50
C PHE A 235 9.77 -3.50 14.16
N LEU A 236 9.13 -4.34 13.36
CA LEU A 236 9.61 -4.73 12.04
C LEU A 236 9.74 -3.54 11.09
N ALA A 237 8.77 -2.62 11.09
CA ALA A 237 8.83 -1.42 10.27
C ALA A 237 10.07 -0.59 10.58
N ASN A 238 10.36 -0.37 11.89
CA ASN A 238 11.54 0.37 12.32
C ASN A 238 12.84 -0.41 12.04
N LEU A 239 12.86 -1.72 12.27
CA LEU A 239 14.02 -2.58 12.00
C LEU A 239 14.39 -2.55 10.50
N ILE A 240 13.41 -2.74 9.62
CA ILE A 240 13.61 -2.66 8.17
C ILE A 240 14.09 -1.26 7.79
N GLY A 241 13.50 -0.21 8.38
CA GLY A 241 13.93 1.16 8.19
C GLY A 241 15.39 1.37 8.57
N CYS A 242 15.82 0.89 9.72
CA CYS A 242 17.23 0.95 10.14
C CYS A 242 18.16 0.22 9.16
N VAL A 243 17.79 -1.00 8.74
CA VAL A 243 18.59 -1.80 7.79
C VAL A 243 18.76 -1.09 6.45
N LEU A 244 17.75 -0.38 5.98
CA LEU A 244 17.81 0.35 4.70
C LEU A 244 18.55 1.69 4.82
N VAL A 245 18.41 2.39 5.95
CA VAL A 245 18.89 3.76 6.14
C VAL A 245 20.33 3.82 6.61
N ILE A 246 20.72 2.95 7.55
CA ILE A 246 22.06 2.97 8.16
C ILE A 246 23.17 2.83 7.10
N PRO A 247 23.12 1.90 6.13
CA PRO A 247 24.14 1.81 5.08
C PRO A 247 24.19 3.07 4.19
N GLY A 248 23.03 3.69 3.94
CA GLY A 248 22.96 4.94 3.19
C GLY A 248 23.62 6.12 3.89
N LEU A 249 23.44 6.21 5.22
CA LEU A 249 24.10 7.21 6.06
C LEU A 249 25.60 6.93 6.18
N ALA A 250 26.00 5.70 6.43
CA ALA A 250 27.41 5.31 6.56
C ALA A 250 28.20 5.57 5.28
N SER A 251 27.58 5.33 4.11
CA SER A 251 28.18 5.62 2.79
C SER A 251 28.06 7.09 2.36
N LYS A 252 27.55 7.99 3.21
CA LYS A 252 27.30 9.41 2.92
C LYS A 252 26.39 9.66 1.69
N LYS A 253 25.69 8.64 1.21
CA LYS A 253 24.69 8.77 0.13
C LYS A 253 23.41 9.42 0.63
N LEU A 254 23.08 9.26 1.91
CA LEU A 254 22.00 9.94 2.59
C LEU A 254 22.55 10.96 3.57
N LYS A 255 21.90 12.09 3.71
CA LYS A 255 22.17 13.10 4.74
C LYS A 255 21.26 12.85 5.93
N ALA A 256 21.66 13.29 7.13
CA ALA A 256 20.83 13.18 8.34
C ALA A 256 19.43 13.83 8.18
N ASN A 257 19.32 14.85 7.33
CA ASN A 257 18.04 15.55 7.04
C ASN A 257 17.34 15.00 5.79
N SER A 258 17.72 13.81 5.27
CA SER A 258 17.01 13.21 4.14
C SER A 258 15.66 12.69 4.59
N GLU A 259 14.60 13.14 3.95
CA GLU A 259 13.25 12.63 4.18
C GLU A 259 13.11 11.23 3.58
N ILE A 260 12.62 10.28 4.36
CA ILE A 260 12.37 8.91 3.95
C ILE A 260 10.88 8.65 4.04
N ALA A 261 10.31 8.08 2.97
CA ALA A 261 8.93 7.63 2.98
C ALA A 261 8.78 6.50 4.02
N PHE A 262 8.05 6.77 5.10
CA PHE A 262 7.91 5.83 6.21
C PHE A 262 6.70 4.90 6.02
N GLY A 263 5.66 5.33 5.32
CA GLY A 263 4.47 4.54 5.01
C GLY A 263 4.76 3.16 4.42
N PRO A 264 5.69 3.01 3.44
CA PRO A 264 6.09 1.72 2.90
C PRO A 264 6.67 0.75 3.94
N LEU A 265 7.43 1.26 4.90
CA LEU A 265 8.02 0.47 5.99
C LEU A 265 6.95 -0.01 6.96
N LEU A 266 6.03 0.88 7.33
CA LEU A 266 4.85 0.54 8.14
C LEU A 266 3.98 -0.51 7.46
N ALA A 267 3.70 -0.35 6.19
CA ALA A 267 2.90 -1.28 5.41
C ALA A 267 3.55 -2.67 5.35
N LEU A 268 4.85 -2.73 5.06
CA LEU A 268 5.59 -4.00 4.97
C LEU A 268 5.70 -4.69 6.34
N GLY A 269 6.08 -3.95 7.39
CA GLY A 269 6.16 -4.47 8.75
C GLY A 269 4.81 -5.03 9.24
N SER A 270 3.73 -4.30 8.96
CA SER A 270 2.37 -4.73 9.30
C SER A 270 1.92 -5.95 8.48
N PHE A 271 2.23 -5.98 7.18
CA PHE A 271 1.92 -7.13 6.32
C PHE A 271 2.60 -8.40 6.84
N ILE A 272 3.89 -8.35 7.14
CA ILE A 272 4.63 -9.48 7.71
C ILE A 272 4.03 -9.86 9.07
N SER A 273 3.79 -8.90 9.95
CA SER A 273 3.27 -9.13 11.28
C SER A 273 1.87 -9.73 11.30
N PHE A 274 1.03 -9.43 10.32
CA PHE A 274 -0.30 -10.02 10.20
C PHE A 274 -0.25 -11.54 10.14
N PHE A 275 0.75 -12.11 9.46
CA PHE A 275 0.88 -13.57 9.29
C PHE A 275 1.73 -14.25 10.36
N VAL A 276 2.78 -13.58 10.83
CA VAL A 276 3.77 -14.23 11.72
C VAL A 276 3.90 -13.57 13.09
N GLY A 277 3.28 -12.40 13.29
CA GLY A 277 3.48 -11.59 14.50
C GLY A 277 3.08 -12.28 15.80
N ALA A 278 1.98 -13.02 15.79
CA ALA A 278 1.55 -13.79 16.96
C ALA A 278 2.59 -14.87 17.32
N ARG A 279 3.07 -15.63 16.33
CA ARG A 279 4.10 -16.68 16.53
C ARG A 279 5.41 -16.09 17.04
N ILE A 280 5.82 -14.92 16.54
CA ILE A 280 7.03 -14.23 17.03
C ILE A 280 6.85 -13.83 18.49
N MET A 281 5.70 -13.31 18.89
CA MET A 281 5.43 -12.96 20.29
C MET A 281 5.42 -14.17 21.19
N ASP A 282 4.76 -15.26 20.79
CA ASP A 282 4.74 -16.49 21.56
C ASP A 282 6.17 -17.02 21.79
N TRP A 283 6.99 -17.01 20.74
CA TRP A 283 8.40 -17.41 20.85
C TRP A 283 9.20 -16.50 21.80
N LEU A 284 9.04 -15.18 21.71
CA LEU A 284 9.72 -14.22 22.59
C LEU A 284 9.31 -14.42 24.07
N VAL A 285 8.02 -14.68 24.33
CA VAL A 285 7.54 -14.96 25.68
C VAL A 285 8.18 -16.25 26.20
N ILE A 286 8.19 -17.32 25.41
CA ILE A 286 8.83 -18.58 25.81
C ILE A 286 10.32 -18.37 26.07
N ALA A 287 11.04 -17.66 25.18
CA ALA A 287 12.47 -17.39 25.33
C ALA A 287 12.80 -16.52 26.56
N SER A 288 11.85 -15.75 27.10
CA SER A 288 12.07 -14.96 28.31
C SER A 288 12.01 -15.78 29.61
N PHE A 289 11.58 -17.04 29.54
CA PHE A 289 11.54 -17.94 30.70
C PHE A 289 12.78 -18.85 30.80
N PHE A 290 13.68 -18.77 29.82
CA PHE A 290 14.99 -19.44 29.83
C PHE A 290 16.15 -18.46 29.89
#